data_69aaacd2ece3737ff360bbe0ef039712
#
_entry.id   69aaacd2ece3737ff360bbe0ef039712
#
_cell.length_a   1.000
_cell.length_b   1.000
_cell.length_c   1.000
_cell.angle_alpha   90.00
_cell.angle_beta   90.00
_cell.angle_gamma   90.00
#
_symmetry.space_group_name_H-M   'P 1'
#
loop_
_entity.id
_entity.type
_entity.pdbx_description
1 polymer ?
#
loop_
_entity_poly.entity_id
_entity_poly.type
_entity_poly.pdbx_seq_one_letter_code
_entity_poly.pdbx_strand_id
1 'polypeptide(L)'
;MNTNIALVLVLAPLVGFLINVFFGKNLGKTVSGALGTLTVLVSFIATCFFFSTVSSSKEAIQISLFDWIQIGTFKIDLGFLIDQLSVLWLLFVTGIGSLIHLYSISYMHDDENMHKFFAYLNLFVFFMITLVIGSNLLVLFIGWEGVGLCSYLLIGFWYKNQDYNDAAKKAFIMNRIGDLGLLIGIFILGRQFNTLDYTSLKTIISGATEINLYAVAVAAFALFIGACGKSAQIPLYTWLPDAMAGPTPVSALIHAATMVTAGIFMITRLSFIFDLAPDVQNIIAIVGAITSLVAATIGLAQNDIKKVLAYSTVSQLGLMFLALGLGAYEVAVFHVITHAFFKACLFLGSGSVIHALHGEQDMRNMGGLRKVMPVTFITMLVSSLAISGVPLFSGFFSKDEILLTAFHHNIPLWVIGSVASIMTAFYMFRLLFLTFFKEFRGTEEQKHHLHESPALITVPLIILAILATFGGLISLPGNSWLNHYLIPILPKLATAEHHLGTTEYALMAIAVIGGIVGIAIAYFKYIKNDTVPPADAEITGFTKVVYNKYYVDELYDTLFVKTTNTLSRFFRDYVETGISSFVFGLGKVTNELGFYGRKVQNGSVGLYLFAFVLGLCAIISFLFLAQ
;
A
#
# COMPACT_ATOMS: atom_id res chain seq x y z
N MET A 1 -7.49 32.52 3.66
CA MET A 1 -6.10 32.19 3.28
C MET A 1 -5.86 30.67 3.37
N ASN A 2 -6.15 30.04 4.49
CA ASN A 2 -5.92 28.59 4.67
C ASN A 2 -6.64 27.71 3.64
N THR A 3 -7.89 28.01 3.29
CA THR A 3 -8.65 27.27 2.27
C THR A 3 -7.96 27.27 0.90
N ASN A 4 -7.46 28.43 0.45
CA ASN A 4 -6.78 28.52 -0.85
C ASN A 4 -5.47 27.74 -0.86
N ILE A 5 -4.70 27.77 0.24
CA ILE A 5 -3.45 27.00 0.35
C ILE A 5 -3.74 25.51 0.42
N ALA A 6 -4.81 25.09 1.10
CA ALA A 6 -5.26 23.70 1.13
C ALA A 6 -5.70 23.20 -0.25
N LEU A 7 -6.39 24.05 -1.02
CA LEU A 7 -6.73 23.72 -2.41
C LEU A 7 -5.49 23.60 -3.29
N VAL A 8 -4.50 24.48 -3.12
CA VAL A 8 -3.20 24.37 -3.84
C VAL A 8 -2.50 23.08 -3.47
N LEU A 9 -2.43 22.74 -2.17
CA LEU A 9 -1.84 21.50 -1.67
C LEU A 9 -2.41 20.26 -2.37
N VAL A 10 -3.74 20.18 -2.49
CA VAL A 10 -4.44 19.03 -3.08
C VAL A 10 -4.39 19.06 -4.60
N LEU A 11 -4.70 20.20 -5.21
CA LEU A 11 -4.94 20.30 -6.64
C LEU A 11 -3.66 20.42 -7.48
N ALA A 12 -2.53 20.83 -6.90
CA ALA A 12 -1.29 20.97 -7.67
C ALA A 12 -0.87 19.63 -8.34
N PRO A 13 -0.83 18.47 -7.65
CA PRO A 13 -0.53 17.21 -8.32
C PRO A 13 -1.60 16.80 -9.35
N LEU A 14 -2.88 17.10 -9.10
CA LEU A 14 -3.96 16.85 -10.06
C LEU A 14 -3.76 17.65 -11.33
N VAL A 15 -3.36 18.91 -11.23
CA VAL A 15 -3.01 19.75 -12.39
C VAL A 15 -1.82 19.14 -13.13
N GLY A 16 -0.79 18.69 -12.43
CA GLY A 16 0.34 17.97 -13.02
C GLY A 16 -0.09 16.71 -13.78
N PHE A 17 -1.01 15.94 -13.22
CA PHE A 17 -1.62 14.79 -13.89
C PHE A 17 -2.34 15.20 -15.18
N LEU A 18 -3.25 16.16 -15.13
CA LEU A 18 -4.04 16.59 -16.28
C LEU A 18 -3.15 17.12 -17.41
N ILE A 19 -2.18 17.97 -17.10
CA ILE A 19 -1.27 18.51 -18.12
C ILE A 19 -0.45 17.37 -18.76
N ASN A 20 0.08 16.45 -17.96
CA ASN A 20 0.86 15.32 -18.47
C ASN A 20 0.03 14.36 -19.33
N VAL A 21 -1.25 14.12 -18.98
CA VAL A 21 -2.14 13.25 -19.76
C VAL A 21 -2.46 13.89 -21.12
N PHE A 22 -2.89 15.16 -21.14
CA PHE A 22 -3.40 15.80 -22.36
C PHE A 22 -2.28 16.37 -23.24
N PHE A 23 -1.22 16.89 -22.65
CA PHE A 23 -0.19 17.63 -23.36
C PHE A 23 1.22 17.02 -23.25
N GLY A 24 1.45 16.08 -22.35
CA GLY A 24 2.79 15.56 -22.03
C GLY A 24 3.55 14.99 -23.22
N LYS A 25 2.86 14.36 -24.17
CA LYS A 25 3.47 13.87 -25.41
C LYS A 25 4.06 15.01 -26.27
N ASN A 26 3.40 16.16 -26.29
CA ASN A 26 3.82 17.34 -27.08
C ASN A 26 4.88 18.18 -26.35
N LEU A 27 4.87 18.18 -25.00
CA LEU A 27 5.81 18.94 -24.18
C LEU A 27 7.24 18.34 -24.19
N GLY A 28 7.35 17.05 -24.54
CA GLY A 28 8.61 16.32 -24.50
C GLY A 28 8.97 15.81 -23.09
N LYS A 29 9.92 14.87 -23.04
CA LYS A 29 10.24 14.08 -21.83
C LYS A 29 10.69 14.95 -20.64
N THR A 30 11.66 15.84 -20.87
CA THR A 30 12.25 16.66 -19.80
C THR A 30 11.23 17.62 -19.19
N VAL A 31 10.43 18.30 -20.02
CA VAL A 31 9.42 19.26 -19.54
C VAL A 31 8.31 18.53 -18.79
N SER A 32 7.86 17.39 -19.30
CA SER A 32 6.86 16.54 -18.66
C SER A 32 7.32 16.08 -17.26
N GLY A 33 8.59 15.64 -17.14
CA GLY A 33 9.18 15.25 -15.86
C GLY A 33 9.36 16.41 -14.88
N ALA A 34 9.86 17.55 -15.38
CA ALA A 34 10.05 18.75 -14.57
C ALA A 34 8.70 19.30 -14.04
N LEU A 35 7.66 19.34 -14.89
CA LEU A 35 6.31 19.74 -14.49
C LEU A 35 5.75 18.83 -13.41
N GLY A 36 5.83 17.50 -13.62
CA GLY A 36 5.38 16.53 -12.63
C GLY A 36 6.08 16.70 -11.29
N THR A 37 7.37 16.94 -11.28
CA THR A 37 8.17 17.19 -10.06
C THR A 37 7.76 18.51 -9.40
N LEU A 38 7.62 19.59 -10.19
CA LEU A 38 7.30 20.93 -9.68
C LEU A 38 5.94 20.94 -8.97
N THR A 39 4.93 20.27 -9.51
CA THR A 39 3.58 20.26 -8.90
C THR A 39 3.57 19.55 -7.55
N VAL A 40 4.34 18.49 -7.36
CA VAL A 40 4.49 17.84 -6.05
C VAL A 40 5.32 18.69 -5.09
N LEU A 41 6.36 19.38 -5.59
CA LEU A 41 7.15 20.32 -4.79
C LEU A 41 6.30 21.49 -4.29
N VAL A 42 5.37 22.01 -5.09
CA VAL A 42 4.41 23.04 -4.67
C VAL A 42 3.55 22.52 -3.51
N SER A 43 3.08 21.27 -3.58
CA SER A 43 2.36 20.64 -2.47
C SER A 43 3.24 20.49 -1.21
N PHE A 44 4.51 20.18 -1.36
CA PHE A 44 5.45 20.12 -0.25
C PHE A 44 5.65 21.49 0.43
N ILE A 45 5.80 22.55 -0.36
CA ILE A 45 5.91 23.93 0.17
C ILE A 45 4.62 24.33 0.94
N ALA A 46 3.44 24.00 0.38
CA ALA A 46 2.17 24.22 1.08
C ALA A 46 2.08 23.41 2.38
N THR A 47 2.60 22.19 2.40
CA THR A 47 2.69 21.35 3.61
C THR A 47 3.59 21.99 4.66
N CYS A 48 4.75 22.54 4.28
CA CYS A 48 5.65 23.24 5.20
C CYS A 48 4.98 24.48 5.82
N PHE A 49 4.16 25.20 5.05
CA PHE A 49 3.34 26.30 5.58
C PHE A 49 2.37 25.81 6.66
N PHE A 50 1.62 24.74 6.40
CA PHE A 50 0.69 24.18 7.39
C PHE A 50 1.43 23.60 8.60
N PHE A 51 2.60 23.01 8.41
CA PHE A 51 3.43 22.56 9.53
C PHE A 51 3.79 23.70 10.47
N SER A 52 4.23 24.83 9.94
CA SER A 52 4.51 26.03 10.74
C SER A 52 3.25 26.55 11.46
N THR A 53 2.11 26.61 10.75
CA THR A 53 0.85 27.11 11.30
C THR A 53 0.33 26.21 12.43
N VAL A 54 0.22 24.91 12.20
CA VAL A 54 -0.31 23.93 13.17
C VAL A 54 0.64 23.77 14.37
N SER A 55 1.95 23.84 14.16
CA SER A 55 2.94 23.79 15.25
C SER A 55 2.84 25.01 16.17
N SER A 56 2.52 26.17 15.61
CA SER A 56 2.40 27.42 16.38
C SER A 56 1.07 27.53 17.11
N SER A 57 -0.05 27.21 16.44
CA SER A 57 -1.40 27.33 17.02
C SER A 57 -1.76 26.17 17.94
N LYS A 58 -1.18 24.98 17.70
CA LYS A 58 -1.56 23.68 18.29
C LYS A 58 -3.02 23.28 18.02
N GLU A 59 -3.74 24.00 17.18
CA GLU A 59 -5.13 23.78 16.83
C GLU A 59 -5.25 23.15 15.45
N ALA A 60 -6.25 22.28 15.28
CA ALA A 60 -6.58 21.69 13.99
C ALA A 60 -7.34 22.70 13.12
N ILE A 61 -7.06 22.70 11.83
CA ILE A 61 -7.76 23.52 10.83
C ILE A 61 -8.75 22.61 10.11
N GLN A 62 -10.03 22.82 10.35
CA GLN A 62 -11.10 22.12 9.64
C GLN A 62 -11.66 23.02 8.53
N ILE A 63 -11.74 22.49 7.32
CA ILE A 63 -12.23 23.19 6.13
C ILE A 63 -13.32 22.33 5.51
N SER A 64 -14.55 22.81 5.49
CA SER A 64 -15.64 22.22 4.72
C SER A 64 -15.75 22.95 3.39
N LEU A 65 -15.75 22.23 2.29
CA LEU A 65 -15.88 22.79 0.94
C LEU A 65 -17.34 22.86 0.53
N PHE A 66 -18.08 21.76 0.66
CA PHE A 66 -19.52 21.70 0.41
C PHE A 66 -20.12 20.44 1.03
N ASP A 67 -21.44 20.48 1.24
CA ASP A 67 -22.22 19.33 1.69
C ASP A 67 -22.40 18.36 0.54
N TRP A 68 -21.83 17.14 0.68
CA TRP A 68 -21.84 16.16 -0.41
C TRP A 68 -23.02 15.19 -0.33
N ILE A 69 -23.28 14.62 0.85
CA ILE A 69 -24.38 13.70 1.08
C ILE A 69 -25.16 14.18 2.29
N GLN A 70 -26.49 14.35 2.13
CA GLN A 70 -27.39 14.65 3.22
C GLN A 70 -28.64 13.80 3.13
N ILE A 71 -28.86 12.96 4.14
CA ILE A 71 -30.03 12.09 4.25
C ILE A 71 -30.60 12.24 5.65
N GLY A 72 -31.68 13.01 5.77
CA GLY A 72 -32.24 13.36 7.08
C GLY A 72 -31.23 14.11 7.95
N THR A 73 -30.86 13.53 9.09
CA THR A 73 -29.85 14.07 10.02
C THR A 73 -28.43 13.62 9.70
N PHE A 74 -28.26 12.58 8.85
CA PHE A 74 -26.96 12.09 8.43
C PHE A 74 -26.38 13.00 7.37
N LYS A 75 -25.24 13.62 7.68
CA LYS A 75 -24.56 14.58 6.79
C LYS A 75 -23.09 14.24 6.63
N ILE A 76 -22.63 14.26 5.38
CA ILE A 76 -21.22 14.11 5.02
C ILE A 76 -20.85 15.28 4.11
N ASP A 77 -19.86 16.04 4.51
CA ASP A 77 -19.25 17.11 3.72
C ASP A 77 -17.99 16.62 2.99
N LEU A 78 -17.68 17.21 1.87
CA LEU A 78 -16.34 17.15 1.31
C LEU A 78 -15.50 18.20 2.02
N GLY A 79 -14.59 17.73 2.87
CA GLY A 79 -13.82 18.63 3.73
C GLY A 79 -12.43 18.11 4.05
N PHE A 80 -11.61 18.98 4.62
CA PHE A 80 -10.23 18.72 4.99
C PHE A 80 -10.03 18.96 6.48
N LEU A 81 -9.26 18.07 7.12
CA LEU A 81 -8.78 18.19 8.48
C LEU A 81 -7.26 18.25 8.47
N ILE A 82 -6.72 19.42 8.75
CA ILE A 82 -5.30 19.70 8.76
C ILE A 82 -4.86 19.87 10.22
N ASP A 83 -4.25 18.84 10.77
CA ASP A 83 -3.82 18.74 12.15
C ASP A 83 -2.39 18.17 12.24
N GLN A 84 -1.88 17.95 13.45
CA GLN A 84 -0.52 17.46 13.69
C GLN A 84 -0.23 16.14 12.96
N LEU A 85 -1.18 15.21 12.96
CA LEU A 85 -1.00 13.91 12.32
C LEU A 85 -0.99 14.01 10.79
N SER A 86 -1.97 14.72 10.20
CA SER A 86 -2.08 14.88 8.75
C SER A 86 -0.88 15.65 8.19
N VAL A 87 -0.47 16.73 8.83
CA VAL A 87 0.68 17.52 8.37
C VAL A 87 1.98 16.75 8.47
N LEU A 88 2.20 16.02 9.57
CA LEU A 88 3.37 15.18 9.73
C LEU A 88 3.45 14.11 8.62
N TRP A 89 2.31 13.49 8.29
CA TRP A 89 2.23 12.52 7.19
C TRP A 89 2.53 13.15 5.83
N LEU A 90 1.96 14.31 5.57
CA LEU A 90 2.17 15.03 4.32
C LEU A 90 3.62 15.48 4.11
N LEU A 91 4.37 15.80 5.17
CA LEU A 91 5.78 16.19 5.05
C LEU A 91 6.60 15.10 4.36
N PHE A 92 6.46 13.84 4.77
CA PHE A 92 7.22 12.78 4.10
C PHE A 92 6.56 12.28 2.82
N VAL A 93 5.22 12.31 2.69
CA VAL A 93 4.54 11.95 1.43
C VAL A 93 4.92 12.89 0.31
N THR A 94 4.81 14.21 0.52
CA THR A 94 5.11 15.21 -0.51
C THR A 94 6.61 15.46 -0.66
N GLY A 95 7.37 15.45 0.43
CA GLY A 95 8.81 15.66 0.41
C GLY A 95 9.56 14.52 -0.27
N ILE A 96 9.37 13.27 0.20
CA ILE A 96 9.98 12.10 -0.44
C ILE A 96 9.37 11.89 -1.83
N GLY A 97 8.06 12.15 -2.01
CA GLY A 97 7.41 12.14 -3.30
C GLY A 97 8.11 13.05 -4.32
N SER A 98 8.48 14.28 -3.93
CA SER A 98 9.24 15.21 -4.79
C SER A 98 10.62 14.67 -5.16
N LEU A 99 11.34 14.04 -4.21
CA LEU A 99 12.64 13.42 -4.48
C LEU A 99 12.51 12.22 -5.44
N ILE A 100 11.45 11.41 -5.30
CA ILE A 100 11.17 10.29 -6.20
C ILE A 100 10.83 10.80 -7.61
N HIS A 101 10.06 11.87 -7.74
CA HIS A 101 9.77 12.49 -9.04
C HIS A 101 11.06 13.02 -9.68
N LEU A 102 11.92 13.70 -8.93
CA LEU A 102 13.21 14.18 -9.41
C LEU A 102 14.10 13.04 -9.93
N TYR A 103 14.22 11.97 -9.13
CA TYR A 103 14.91 10.74 -9.51
C TYR A 103 14.37 10.14 -10.81
N SER A 104 13.05 10.11 -10.94
CA SER A 104 12.34 9.52 -12.08
C SER A 104 12.63 10.20 -13.42
N ILE A 105 13.01 11.48 -13.42
CA ILE A 105 13.38 12.22 -14.65
C ILE A 105 14.53 11.51 -15.37
N SER A 106 15.55 11.09 -14.63
CA SER A 106 16.70 10.40 -15.21
C SER A 106 16.42 8.91 -15.40
N TYR A 107 15.78 8.25 -14.43
CA TYR A 107 15.53 6.82 -14.48
C TYR A 107 14.62 6.38 -15.64
N MET A 108 13.60 7.18 -15.97
CA MET A 108 12.63 6.89 -17.03
C MET A 108 12.92 7.62 -18.35
N HIS A 109 14.10 8.25 -18.47
CA HIS A 109 14.43 9.08 -19.63
C HIS A 109 14.33 8.35 -20.97
N ASP A 110 14.70 7.07 -20.99
CA ASP A 110 14.70 6.27 -22.22
C ASP A 110 13.31 5.69 -22.56
N ASP A 111 12.37 5.69 -21.62
CA ASP A 111 11.02 5.18 -21.84
C ASP A 111 10.19 6.11 -22.74
N GLU A 112 9.49 5.55 -23.72
CA GLU A 112 8.63 6.30 -24.65
C GLU A 112 7.41 6.92 -23.96
N ASN A 113 6.91 6.28 -22.90
CA ASN A 113 5.70 6.68 -22.18
C ASN A 113 5.99 7.47 -20.90
N MET A 114 7.16 8.10 -20.79
CA MET A 114 7.56 8.86 -19.60
C MET A 114 6.50 9.87 -19.14
N HIS A 115 5.79 10.55 -20.07
CA HIS A 115 4.71 11.47 -19.74
C HIS A 115 3.54 10.79 -19.01
N LYS A 116 3.15 9.56 -19.41
CA LYS A 116 2.12 8.78 -18.73
C LYS A 116 2.58 8.35 -17.34
N PHE A 117 3.86 8.00 -17.21
CA PHE A 117 4.45 7.65 -15.94
C PHE A 117 4.33 8.79 -14.93
N PHE A 118 4.74 10.01 -15.30
CA PHE A 118 4.60 11.19 -14.44
C PHE A 118 3.14 11.54 -14.17
N ALA A 119 2.24 11.35 -15.15
CA ALA A 119 0.82 11.53 -14.92
C ALA A 119 0.32 10.60 -13.80
N TYR A 120 0.62 9.31 -13.85
CA TYR A 120 0.18 8.36 -12.84
C TYR A 120 0.82 8.60 -11.47
N LEU A 121 2.10 9.02 -11.42
CA LEU A 121 2.75 9.41 -10.17
C LEU A 121 2.05 10.62 -9.52
N ASN A 122 1.75 11.66 -10.31
CA ASN A 122 1.05 12.84 -9.82
C ASN A 122 -0.36 12.50 -9.32
N LEU A 123 -1.12 11.67 -10.07
CA LEU A 123 -2.44 11.22 -9.66
C LEU A 123 -2.37 10.42 -8.33
N PHE A 124 -1.35 9.59 -8.19
CA PHE A 124 -1.11 8.85 -6.96
C PHE A 124 -0.89 9.78 -5.76
N VAL A 125 -0.05 10.81 -5.91
CA VAL A 125 0.20 11.80 -4.85
C VAL A 125 -1.06 12.59 -4.52
N PHE A 126 -1.86 12.98 -5.52
CA PHE A 126 -3.16 13.63 -5.32
C PHE A 126 -4.08 12.81 -4.41
N PHE A 127 -4.27 11.52 -4.73
CA PHE A 127 -5.11 10.65 -3.92
C PHE A 127 -4.53 10.36 -2.54
N MET A 128 -3.20 10.28 -2.42
CA MET A 128 -2.57 10.10 -1.12
C MET A 128 -2.74 11.33 -0.23
N ILE A 129 -2.62 12.54 -0.77
CA ILE A 129 -2.93 13.79 -0.05
C ILE A 129 -4.40 13.78 0.38
N THR A 130 -5.33 13.46 -0.53
CA THR A 130 -6.77 13.39 -0.23
C THR A 130 -7.08 12.40 0.90
N LEU A 131 -6.43 11.24 0.92
CA LEU A 131 -6.56 10.25 1.98
C LEU A 131 -6.17 10.84 3.35
N VAL A 132 -5.03 11.53 3.39
CA VAL A 132 -4.42 12.00 4.64
C VAL A 132 -5.18 13.18 5.25
N ILE A 133 -5.65 14.12 4.41
CA ILE A 133 -6.32 15.33 4.91
C ILE A 133 -7.84 15.24 4.96
N GLY A 134 -8.44 14.16 4.47
CA GLY A 134 -9.89 13.99 4.53
C GLY A 134 -10.43 14.21 5.95
N SER A 135 -11.50 15.00 6.10
CA SER A 135 -12.13 15.30 7.39
C SER A 135 -12.95 14.15 7.95
N ASN A 136 -13.30 13.18 7.11
CA ASN A 136 -14.17 12.07 7.46
C ASN A 136 -13.76 10.78 6.75
N LEU A 137 -14.33 9.67 7.20
CA LEU A 137 -14.05 8.32 6.68
C LEU A 137 -14.39 8.14 5.20
N LEU A 138 -15.36 8.89 4.65
CA LEU A 138 -15.72 8.75 3.24
C LEU A 138 -14.69 9.45 2.33
N VAL A 139 -14.20 10.63 2.72
CA VAL A 139 -13.12 11.31 1.98
C VAL A 139 -11.81 10.51 2.07
N LEU A 140 -11.50 9.94 3.25
CA LEU A 140 -10.40 8.97 3.37
C LEU A 140 -10.57 7.82 2.38
N PHE A 141 -11.79 7.25 2.28
CA PHE A 141 -12.06 6.13 1.38
C PHE A 141 -11.87 6.49 -0.10
N ILE A 142 -12.21 7.72 -0.55
CA ILE A 142 -11.91 8.19 -1.91
C ILE A 142 -10.40 8.14 -2.19
N GLY A 143 -9.61 8.71 -1.28
CA GLY A 143 -8.15 8.66 -1.41
C GLY A 143 -7.63 7.22 -1.39
N TRP A 144 -8.18 6.38 -0.51
CA TRP A 144 -7.83 4.97 -0.35
C TRP A 144 -8.05 4.15 -1.63
N GLU A 145 -9.17 4.33 -2.29
CA GLU A 145 -9.48 3.71 -3.57
C GLU A 145 -8.62 4.27 -4.71
N GLY A 146 -8.42 5.59 -4.69
CA GLY A 146 -7.61 6.26 -5.68
C GLY A 146 -6.16 5.81 -5.69
N VAL A 147 -5.50 5.66 -4.52
CA VAL A 147 -4.14 5.12 -4.47
C VAL A 147 -4.10 3.64 -4.90
N GLY A 148 -5.17 2.87 -4.65
CA GLY A 148 -5.32 1.50 -5.14
C GLY A 148 -5.34 1.44 -6.67
N LEU A 149 -6.15 2.28 -7.30
CA LEU A 149 -6.22 2.41 -8.76
C LEU A 149 -4.86 2.85 -9.34
N CYS A 150 -4.24 3.87 -8.77
CA CYS A 150 -2.95 4.36 -9.25
C CYS A 150 -1.84 3.31 -9.10
N SER A 151 -1.85 2.53 -8.02
CA SER A 151 -0.91 1.42 -7.86
C SER A 151 -1.08 0.37 -8.95
N TYR A 152 -2.32 0.00 -9.31
CA TYR A 152 -2.60 -0.89 -10.44
C TYR A 152 -2.01 -0.38 -11.74
N LEU A 153 -2.23 0.92 -12.08
CA LEU A 153 -1.71 1.54 -13.29
C LEU A 153 -0.16 1.62 -13.31
N LEU A 154 0.45 1.82 -12.15
CA LEU A 154 1.89 1.96 -12.01
C LEU A 154 2.62 0.61 -11.96
N ILE A 155 2.06 -0.42 -11.31
CA ILE A 155 2.62 -1.78 -11.30
C ILE A 155 2.55 -2.38 -12.71
N GLY A 156 1.41 -2.21 -13.39
CA GLY A 156 1.20 -2.64 -14.77
C GLY A 156 1.66 -1.62 -15.82
N PHE A 157 2.59 -0.71 -15.49
CA PHE A 157 3.01 0.34 -16.42
C PHE A 157 3.53 -0.21 -17.74
N TRP A 158 4.32 -1.27 -17.71
CA TRP A 158 4.78 -2.00 -18.89
C TRP A 158 3.78 -3.09 -19.32
N TYR A 159 2.55 -2.67 -19.59
CA TYR A 159 1.37 -3.52 -19.85
C TYR A 159 1.49 -4.49 -21.05
N LYS A 160 2.52 -4.34 -21.88
CA LYS A 160 2.83 -5.30 -22.95
C LYS A 160 3.31 -6.66 -22.41
N ASN A 161 3.83 -6.69 -21.17
CA ASN A 161 4.22 -7.91 -20.49
C ASN A 161 3.04 -8.46 -19.67
N GLN A 162 2.64 -9.72 -19.96
CA GLN A 162 1.49 -10.34 -19.29
C GLN A 162 1.74 -10.58 -17.80
N ASP A 163 2.97 -10.97 -17.41
CA ASP A 163 3.31 -11.20 -16.00
C ASP A 163 3.14 -9.93 -15.16
N TYR A 164 3.47 -8.77 -15.73
CA TYR A 164 3.29 -7.48 -15.06
C TYR A 164 1.82 -7.09 -14.94
N ASN A 165 1.00 -7.44 -15.93
CA ASN A 165 -0.45 -7.26 -15.85
C ASN A 165 -1.07 -8.16 -14.78
N ASP A 166 -0.61 -9.40 -14.65
CA ASP A 166 -1.10 -10.33 -13.66
C ASP A 166 -0.69 -9.91 -12.24
N ALA A 167 0.53 -9.39 -12.07
CA ALA A 167 0.97 -8.77 -10.82
C ALA A 167 0.10 -7.54 -10.44
N ALA A 168 -0.19 -6.68 -11.40
CA ALA A 168 -1.06 -5.51 -11.20
C ALA A 168 -2.49 -5.92 -10.81
N LYS A 169 -3.09 -6.90 -11.51
CA LYS A 169 -4.42 -7.46 -11.17
C LYS A 169 -4.43 -8.06 -9.77
N LYS A 170 -3.40 -8.85 -9.42
CA LYS A 170 -3.27 -9.45 -8.10
C LYS A 170 -3.24 -8.37 -7.02
N ALA A 171 -2.41 -7.33 -7.20
CA ALA A 171 -2.33 -6.21 -6.28
C ALA A 171 -3.70 -5.51 -6.12
N PHE A 172 -4.39 -5.24 -7.23
CA PHE A 172 -5.70 -4.59 -7.20
C PHE A 172 -6.76 -5.45 -6.48
N ILE A 173 -6.88 -6.74 -6.82
CA ILE A 173 -7.89 -7.64 -6.24
C ILE A 173 -7.64 -7.85 -4.75
N MET A 174 -6.39 -8.11 -4.33
CA MET A 174 -6.05 -8.30 -2.93
C MET A 174 -6.35 -7.06 -2.08
N ASN A 175 -6.06 -5.88 -2.61
CA ASN A 175 -6.42 -4.64 -1.95
C ASN A 175 -7.94 -4.46 -1.88
N ARG A 176 -8.68 -4.79 -2.95
CA ARG A 176 -10.14 -4.67 -2.99
C ARG A 176 -10.85 -5.56 -1.96
N ILE A 177 -10.30 -6.74 -1.67
CA ILE A 177 -10.80 -7.59 -0.58
C ILE A 177 -10.67 -6.87 0.78
N GLY A 178 -9.53 -6.22 1.02
CA GLY A 178 -9.35 -5.37 2.20
C GLY A 178 -10.30 -4.17 2.21
N ASP A 179 -10.48 -3.50 1.07
CA ASP A 179 -11.32 -2.32 0.92
C ASP A 179 -12.79 -2.61 1.25
N LEU A 180 -13.26 -3.84 0.97
CA LEU A 180 -14.59 -4.29 1.39
C LEU A 180 -14.72 -4.31 2.93
N GLY A 181 -13.68 -4.79 3.63
CA GLY A 181 -13.64 -4.73 5.09
C GLY A 181 -13.70 -3.29 5.60
N LEU A 182 -12.91 -2.40 5.03
CA LEU A 182 -12.93 -0.96 5.37
C LEU A 182 -14.33 -0.37 5.19
N LEU A 183 -14.99 -0.66 4.08
CA LEU A 183 -16.32 -0.14 3.78
C LEU A 183 -17.38 -0.65 4.77
N ILE A 184 -17.31 -1.92 5.15
CA ILE A 184 -18.21 -2.49 6.19
C ILE A 184 -17.98 -1.76 7.52
N GLY A 185 -16.73 -1.52 7.92
CA GLY A 185 -16.40 -0.77 9.13
C GLY A 185 -16.99 0.64 9.11
N ILE A 186 -16.85 1.36 8.00
CA ILE A 186 -17.42 2.69 7.78
C ILE A 186 -18.95 2.67 7.94
N PHE A 187 -19.63 1.70 7.34
CA PHE A 187 -21.11 1.60 7.45
C PHE A 187 -21.57 1.31 8.88
N ILE A 188 -20.86 0.44 9.62
CA ILE A 188 -21.19 0.16 11.02
C ILE A 188 -21.04 1.41 11.87
N LEU A 189 -19.92 2.16 11.71
CA LEU A 189 -19.70 3.41 12.45
C LEU A 189 -20.75 4.47 12.09
N GLY A 190 -21.03 4.66 10.79
CA GLY A 190 -22.06 5.59 10.32
C GLY A 190 -23.44 5.28 10.88
N ARG A 191 -23.82 3.99 10.95
CA ARG A 191 -25.08 3.54 11.54
C ARG A 191 -25.12 3.75 13.06
N GLN A 192 -24.00 3.47 13.75
CA GLN A 192 -23.93 3.53 15.22
C GLN A 192 -23.94 4.98 15.74
N PHE A 193 -23.21 5.88 15.07
CA PHE A 193 -22.97 7.24 15.54
C PHE A 193 -23.65 8.32 14.71
N ASN A 194 -24.33 7.97 13.63
CA ASN A 194 -25.00 8.88 12.69
C ASN A 194 -24.06 9.97 12.13
N THR A 195 -22.76 9.71 12.07
CA THR A 195 -21.72 10.59 11.49
C THR A 195 -20.50 9.78 11.08
N LEU A 196 -19.71 10.31 10.13
CA LEU A 196 -18.41 9.78 9.72
C LEU A 196 -17.27 10.79 9.92
N ASP A 197 -17.59 12.01 10.39
CA ASP A 197 -16.64 13.07 10.68
C ASP A 197 -15.80 12.72 11.93
N TYR A 198 -14.49 12.84 11.83
CA TYR A 198 -13.57 12.42 12.90
C TYR A 198 -13.77 13.20 14.18
N THR A 199 -13.98 14.52 14.08
CA THR A 199 -14.15 15.40 15.23
C THR A 199 -15.46 15.09 15.95
N SER A 200 -16.53 14.94 15.18
CA SER A 200 -17.85 14.56 15.68
C SER A 200 -17.84 13.17 16.33
N LEU A 201 -17.23 12.15 15.68
CA LEU A 201 -17.07 10.81 16.23
C LEU A 201 -16.33 10.85 17.58
N LYS A 202 -15.19 11.55 17.64
CA LYS A 202 -14.39 11.69 18.86
C LYS A 202 -15.21 12.35 19.99
N THR A 203 -15.96 13.41 19.68
CA THR A 203 -16.79 14.12 20.64
C THR A 203 -17.94 13.25 21.16
N ILE A 204 -18.66 12.55 20.27
CA ILE A 204 -19.76 11.64 20.66
C ILE A 204 -19.23 10.55 21.56
N ILE A 205 -18.14 9.89 21.19
CA ILE A 205 -17.56 8.79 21.96
C ILE A 205 -17.08 9.27 23.34
N SER A 206 -16.46 10.43 23.42
CA SER A 206 -15.98 10.98 24.69
C SER A 206 -17.11 11.42 25.63
N GLY A 207 -18.29 11.79 25.09
CA GLY A 207 -19.44 12.25 25.87
C GLY A 207 -20.53 11.19 26.09
N ALA A 208 -20.43 10.02 25.46
CA ALA A 208 -21.45 9.00 25.56
C ALA A 208 -21.38 8.24 26.90
N THR A 209 -22.54 8.08 27.55
CA THR A 209 -22.70 7.29 28.78
C THR A 209 -22.83 5.79 28.47
N GLU A 210 -23.36 5.45 27.31
CA GLU A 210 -23.53 4.07 26.83
C GLU A 210 -23.08 3.96 25.37
N ILE A 211 -22.17 3.05 25.10
CA ILE A 211 -21.68 2.73 23.76
C ILE A 211 -21.88 1.21 23.53
N ASN A 212 -22.38 0.84 22.37
CA ASN A 212 -22.41 -0.56 21.96
C ASN A 212 -20.99 -1.02 21.59
N LEU A 213 -20.23 -1.48 22.59
CA LEU A 213 -18.84 -1.92 22.43
C LEU A 213 -18.69 -3.08 21.44
N TYR A 214 -19.70 -3.96 21.35
CA TYR A 214 -19.68 -5.03 20.35
C TYR A 214 -19.69 -4.49 18.92
N ALA A 215 -20.57 -3.53 18.62
CA ALA A 215 -20.61 -2.91 17.29
C ALA A 215 -19.31 -2.17 16.97
N VAL A 216 -18.71 -1.48 17.97
CA VAL A 216 -17.42 -0.81 17.84
C VAL A 216 -16.30 -1.82 17.56
N ALA A 217 -16.26 -2.95 18.28
CA ALA A 217 -15.27 -4.00 18.06
C ALA A 217 -15.38 -4.62 16.66
N VAL A 218 -16.60 -4.90 16.19
CA VAL A 218 -16.83 -5.41 14.82
C VAL A 218 -16.40 -4.39 13.78
N ALA A 219 -16.71 -3.10 13.99
CA ALA A 219 -16.25 -2.02 13.10
C ALA A 219 -14.73 -1.90 13.08
N ALA A 220 -14.08 -1.90 14.24
CA ALA A 220 -12.63 -1.85 14.36
C ALA A 220 -11.94 -3.03 13.66
N PHE A 221 -12.49 -4.25 13.83
CA PHE A 221 -11.98 -5.44 13.15
C PHE A 221 -12.15 -5.34 11.62
N ALA A 222 -13.28 -4.85 11.14
CA ALA A 222 -13.55 -4.63 9.72
C ALA A 222 -12.60 -3.56 9.12
N LEU A 223 -12.36 -2.46 9.83
CA LEU A 223 -11.36 -1.45 9.46
C LEU A 223 -9.94 -2.05 9.42
N PHE A 224 -9.60 -2.92 10.36
CA PHE A 224 -8.32 -3.62 10.37
C PHE A 224 -8.14 -4.55 9.15
N ILE A 225 -9.19 -5.22 8.66
CA ILE A 225 -9.13 -5.98 7.41
C ILE A 225 -8.75 -5.06 6.24
N GLY A 226 -9.32 -3.83 6.20
CA GLY A 226 -8.92 -2.81 5.24
C GLY A 226 -7.44 -2.46 5.33
N ALA A 227 -6.95 -2.25 6.56
CA ALA A 227 -5.55 -1.99 6.81
C ALA A 227 -4.65 -3.17 6.38
N CYS A 228 -5.07 -4.43 6.59
CA CYS A 228 -4.33 -5.61 6.12
C CYS A 228 -4.12 -5.60 4.60
N GLY A 229 -5.11 -5.15 3.83
CA GLY A 229 -4.99 -5.02 2.38
C GLY A 229 -3.88 -4.06 1.97
N LYS A 230 -4.01 -2.78 2.31
CA LYS A 230 -3.05 -1.72 1.90
C LYS A 230 -1.68 -1.89 2.55
N SER A 231 -1.63 -2.28 3.81
CA SER A 231 -0.37 -2.41 4.55
C SER A 231 0.21 -3.84 4.53
N ALA A 232 -0.28 -4.68 3.62
CA ALA A 232 0.25 -6.01 3.34
C ALA A 232 0.49 -6.86 4.60
N GLN A 233 -0.50 -6.94 5.47
CA GLN A 233 -0.47 -7.85 6.62
C GLN A 233 -1.07 -9.21 6.25
N ILE A 234 -0.67 -10.26 6.94
CA ILE A 234 -1.27 -11.58 6.78
C ILE A 234 -2.79 -11.46 7.07
N PRO A 235 -3.66 -12.05 6.21
CA PRO A 235 -3.37 -12.91 5.06
C PRO A 235 -3.20 -12.17 3.71
N LEU A 236 -3.38 -10.85 3.63
CA LEU A 236 -3.47 -10.08 2.39
C LEU A 236 -2.11 -9.48 1.93
N TYR A 237 -0.96 -10.12 2.20
CA TYR A 237 0.38 -9.57 1.96
C TYR A 237 1.00 -9.95 0.62
N THR A 238 0.49 -10.99 -0.07
CA THR A 238 1.21 -11.64 -1.19
C THR A 238 1.32 -10.78 -2.45
N TRP A 239 0.55 -9.71 -2.55
CA TRP A 239 0.62 -8.78 -3.68
C TRP A 239 1.86 -7.87 -3.65
N LEU A 240 2.38 -7.56 -2.44
CA LEU A 240 3.42 -6.56 -2.26
C LEU A 240 4.75 -6.92 -2.94
N PRO A 241 5.27 -8.17 -2.80
CA PRO A 241 6.47 -8.59 -3.52
C PRO A 241 6.29 -8.69 -5.03
N ASP A 242 5.09 -8.97 -5.52
CA ASP A 242 4.81 -9.04 -6.96
C ASP A 242 4.66 -7.64 -7.56
N ALA A 243 4.34 -6.62 -6.74
CA ALA A 243 4.35 -5.21 -7.15
C ALA A 243 5.73 -4.71 -7.62
N MET A 244 6.79 -5.50 -7.41
CA MET A 244 8.14 -5.25 -7.95
C MET A 244 8.21 -5.33 -9.48
N ALA A 245 7.17 -5.80 -10.17
CA ALA A 245 7.03 -5.76 -11.62
C ALA A 245 7.07 -4.33 -12.21
N GLY A 246 6.59 -3.34 -11.45
CA GLY A 246 6.64 -1.94 -11.86
C GLY A 246 8.05 -1.32 -11.85
N PRO A 247 8.22 -0.12 -12.47
CA PRO A 247 9.46 0.64 -12.42
C PRO A 247 9.92 0.91 -10.97
N THR A 248 11.23 0.92 -10.73
CA THR A 248 11.76 1.04 -9.36
C THR A 248 11.33 2.31 -8.60
N PRO A 249 11.17 3.50 -9.23
CA PRO A 249 10.62 4.66 -8.53
C PRO A 249 9.20 4.44 -7.99
N VAL A 250 8.39 3.62 -8.69
CA VAL A 250 7.06 3.21 -8.19
C VAL A 250 7.19 2.36 -6.93
N SER A 251 8.15 1.41 -6.94
CA SER A 251 8.44 0.61 -5.76
C SER A 251 8.84 1.49 -4.57
N ALA A 252 9.70 2.49 -4.79
CA ALA A 252 10.08 3.45 -3.76
C ALA A 252 8.85 4.24 -3.24
N LEU A 253 7.98 4.73 -4.13
CA LEU A 253 6.82 5.53 -3.74
C LEU A 253 5.82 4.69 -2.94
N ILE A 254 5.41 3.54 -3.45
CA ILE A 254 4.42 2.65 -2.81
C ILE A 254 4.91 2.14 -1.45
N HIS A 255 6.18 1.70 -1.37
CA HIS A 255 6.69 0.91 -0.23
C HIS A 255 7.35 1.74 0.86
N ALA A 256 7.78 3.00 0.58
CA ALA A 256 8.47 3.79 1.59
C ALA A 256 7.53 4.67 2.41
N ALA A 257 6.72 5.52 1.74
CA ALA A 257 6.10 6.66 2.41
C ALA A 257 4.58 6.78 2.19
N THR A 258 3.96 5.93 1.34
CA THR A 258 2.61 6.22 0.87
C THR A 258 1.63 5.07 1.10
N MET A 259 1.26 4.32 0.06
CA MET A 259 0.16 3.35 0.09
C MET A 259 0.23 2.36 1.26
N VAL A 260 1.41 1.78 1.51
CA VAL A 260 1.57 0.77 2.56
C VAL A 260 1.48 1.35 3.98
N THR A 261 1.62 2.67 4.14
CA THR A 261 1.46 3.35 5.41
C THR A 261 0.03 3.80 5.68
N ALA A 262 -0.87 3.70 4.69
CA ALA A 262 -2.26 4.15 4.80
C ALA A 262 -3.03 3.42 5.92
N GLY A 263 -2.81 2.12 6.10
CA GLY A 263 -3.44 1.36 7.19
C GLY A 263 -2.98 1.84 8.58
N ILE A 264 -1.69 2.16 8.72
CA ILE A 264 -1.14 2.69 9.97
C ILE A 264 -1.72 4.08 10.25
N PHE A 265 -1.77 4.94 9.23
CA PHE A 265 -2.41 6.25 9.32
C PHE A 265 -3.86 6.14 9.80
N MET A 266 -4.66 5.28 9.15
CA MET A 266 -6.07 5.10 9.47
C MET A 266 -6.28 4.61 10.90
N ILE A 267 -5.51 3.60 11.36
CA ILE A 267 -5.61 3.08 12.73
C ILE A 267 -5.19 4.16 13.74
N THR A 268 -4.12 4.90 13.48
CA THR A 268 -3.68 6.01 14.36
C THR A 268 -4.72 7.13 14.38
N ARG A 269 -5.30 7.51 13.24
CA ARG A 269 -6.38 8.51 13.12
C ARG A 269 -7.61 8.11 13.94
N LEU A 270 -7.92 6.83 14.00
CA LEU A 270 -9.06 6.26 14.71
C LEU A 270 -8.66 5.62 16.04
N SER A 271 -7.54 6.00 16.63
CA SER A 271 -7.05 5.42 17.90
C SER A 271 -8.13 5.36 18.98
N PHE A 272 -8.97 6.38 19.07
CA PHE A 272 -10.09 6.45 20.02
C PHE A 272 -11.19 5.38 19.78
N ILE A 273 -11.29 4.81 18.57
CA ILE A 273 -12.15 3.64 18.25
C ILE A 273 -11.45 2.34 18.65
N PHE A 274 -10.17 2.18 18.30
CA PHE A 274 -9.41 0.98 18.60
C PHE A 274 -9.17 0.81 20.10
N ASP A 275 -9.04 1.91 20.85
CA ASP A 275 -8.92 1.89 22.31
C ASP A 275 -10.15 1.33 23.02
N LEU A 276 -11.33 1.34 22.38
CA LEU A 276 -12.56 0.72 22.87
C LEU A 276 -12.66 -0.78 22.51
N ALA A 277 -11.73 -1.31 21.73
CA ALA A 277 -11.73 -2.69 21.22
C ALA A 277 -10.42 -3.44 21.53
N PRO A 278 -10.08 -3.71 22.80
CA PRO A 278 -8.80 -4.30 23.20
C PRO A 278 -8.57 -5.69 22.60
N ASP A 279 -9.61 -6.48 22.37
CA ASP A 279 -9.49 -7.79 21.72
C ASP A 279 -9.01 -7.64 20.26
N VAL A 280 -9.49 -6.62 19.56
CA VAL A 280 -9.05 -6.31 18.20
C VAL A 280 -7.61 -5.81 18.20
N GLN A 281 -7.23 -4.97 19.18
CA GLN A 281 -5.84 -4.54 19.34
C GLN A 281 -4.91 -5.74 19.54
N ASN A 282 -5.27 -6.70 20.38
CA ASN A 282 -4.49 -7.94 20.56
C ASN A 282 -4.34 -8.72 19.24
N ILE A 283 -5.40 -8.83 18.44
CA ILE A 283 -5.34 -9.47 17.12
C ILE A 283 -4.37 -8.71 16.21
N ILE A 284 -4.42 -7.38 16.18
CA ILE A 284 -3.52 -6.52 15.40
C ILE A 284 -2.07 -6.78 15.80
N ALA A 285 -1.77 -6.83 17.10
CA ALA A 285 -0.42 -7.09 17.61
C ALA A 285 0.11 -8.47 17.18
N ILE A 286 -0.72 -9.51 17.30
CA ILE A 286 -0.36 -10.89 16.92
C ILE A 286 -0.14 -10.99 15.41
N VAL A 287 -1.05 -10.46 14.59
CA VAL A 287 -0.93 -10.47 13.13
C VAL A 287 0.31 -9.69 12.70
N GLY A 288 0.58 -8.54 13.31
CA GLY A 288 1.78 -7.74 13.05
C GLY A 288 3.07 -8.51 13.34
N ALA A 289 3.17 -9.13 14.50
CA ALA A 289 4.34 -9.92 14.89
C ALA A 289 4.57 -11.12 13.95
N ILE A 290 3.52 -11.89 13.65
CA ILE A 290 3.60 -13.04 12.73
C ILE A 290 3.98 -12.58 11.32
N THR A 291 3.38 -11.50 10.82
CA THR A 291 3.71 -10.93 9.51
C THR A 291 5.18 -10.52 9.45
N SER A 292 5.67 -9.86 10.51
CA SER A 292 7.08 -9.46 10.60
C SER A 292 8.02 -10.65 10.50
N LEU A 293 7.77 -11.71 11.26
CA LEU A 293 8.61 -12.91 11.28
C LEU A 293 8.58 -13.66 9.96
N VAL A 294 7.37 -13.95 9.43
CA VAL A 294 7.21 -14.70 8.16
C VAL A 294 7.87 -13.96 7.01
N ALA A 295 7.67 -12.65 6.91
CA ALA A 295 8.31 -11.86 5.87
C ALA A 295 9.83 -11.82 6.01
N ALA A 296 10.35 -11.72 7.24
CA ALA A 296 11.79 -11.76 7.49
C ALA A 296 12.41 -13.10 7.05
N THR A 297 11.77 -14.23 7.36
CA THR A 297 12.26 -15.54 6.91
C THR A 297 12.30 -15.65 5.39
N ILE A 298 11.27 -15.19 4.66
CA ILE A 298 11.25 -15.20 3.20
C ILE A 298 12.36 -14.30 2.64
N GLY A 299 12.57 -13.13 3.23
CA GLY A 299 13.64 -12.19 2.85
C GLY A 299 15.05 -12.78 2.92
N LEU A 300 15.30 -13.73 3.84
CA LEU A 300 16.57 -14.47 3.92
C LEU A 300 16.87 -15.31 2.68
N ALA A 301 15.84 -15.80 1.98
CA ALA A 301 15.97 -16.76 0.89
C ALA A 301 15.90 -16.11 -0.50
N GLN A 302 15.29 -14.93 -0.65
CA GLN A 302 15.13 -14.28 -1.95
C GLN A 302 16.47 -13.83 -2.55
N ASN A 303 16.61 -13.94 -3.88
CA ASN A 303 17.81 -13.55 -4.62
C ASN A 303 17.65 -12.27 -5.44
N ASP A 304 16.42 -11.87 -5.73
CA ASP A 304 16.10 -10.61 -6.40
C ASP A 304 16.22 -9.44 -5.41
N ILE A 305 17.01 -8.40 -5.75
CA ILE A 305 17.30 -7.25 -4.89
C ILE A 305 16.01 -6.49 -4.50
N LYS A 306 15.06 -6.33 -5.43
CA LYS A 306 13.78 -5.66 -5.18
C LYS A 306 12.86 -6.53 -4.30
N LYS A 307 12.83 -7.86 -4.50
CA LYS A 307 12.03 -8.77 -3.70
C LYS A 307 12.53 -8.84 -2.24
N VAL A 308 13.84 -8.85 -2.00
CA VAL A 308 14.40 -8.74 -0.64
C VAL A 308 13.91 -7.47 0.04
N LEU A 309 13.97 -6.33 -0.65
CA LEU A 309 13.49 -5.05 -0.12
C LEU A 309 11.97 -5.04 0.10
N ALA A 310 11.19 -5.71 -0.75
CA ALA A 310 9.74 -5.85 -0.58
C ALA A 310 9.38 -6.65 0.68
N TYR A 311 9.99 -7.83 0.86
CA TYR A 311 9.77 -8.62 2.08
C TYR A 311 10.28 -7.92 3.33
N SER A 312 11.36 -7.16 3.21
CA SER A 312 11.80 -6.34 4.33
C SER A 312 10.82 -5.20 4.64
N THR A 313 10.05 -4.69 3.65
CA THR A 313 8.96 -3.74 3.89
C THR A 313 7.81 -4.41 4.63
N VAL A 314 7.35 -5.58 4.18
CA VAL A 314 6.30 -6.35 4.88
C VAL A 314 6.70 -6.61 6.33
N SER A 315 7.96 -6.98 6.58
CA SER A 315 8.49 -7.23 7.92
C SER A 315 8.46 -5.97 8.81
N GLN A 316 8.87 -4.81 8.29
CA GLN A 316 8.84 -3.55 9.07
C GLN A 316 7.40 -3.06 9.31
N LEU A 317 6.52 -3.20 8.33
CA LEU A 317 5.09 -2.94 8.52
C LEU A 317 4.50 -3.84 9.62
N GLY A 318 4.88 -5.11 9.65
CA GLY A 318 4.49 -6.02 10.74
C GLY A 318 4.89 -5.50 12.12
N LEU A 319 6.11 -4.97 12.28
CA LEU A 319 6.54 -4.33 13.54
C LEU A 319 5.71 -3.08 13.88
N MET A 320 5.33 -2.27 12.88
CA MET A 320 4.45 -1.12 13.10
C MET A 320 3.05 -1.55 13.57
N PHE A 321 2.51 -2.62 12.98
CA PHE A 321 1.23 -3.20 13.42
C PHE A 321 1.33 -3.83 14.82
N LEU A 322 2.46 -4.42 15.18
CA LEU A 322 2.72 -4.84 16.54
C LEU A 322 2.61 -3.65 17.52
N ALA A 323 3.25 -2.52 17.22
CA ALA A 323 3.15 -1.32 18.05
C ALA A 323 1.71 -0.77 18.11
N LEU A 324 1.00 -0.69 16.98
CA LEU A 324 -0.40 -0.25 16.94
C LEU A 324 -1.31 -1.13 17.79
N GLY A 325 -1.14 -2.46 17.70
CA GLY A 325 -1.92 -3.41 18.46
C GLY A 325 -1.63 -3.40 19.98
N LEU A 326 -0.49 -2.86 20.38
CA LEU A 326 -0.14 -2.61 21.78
C LEU A 326 -0.59 -1.20 22.25
N GLY A 327 -1.29 -0.44 21.41
CA GLY A 327 -1.75 0.90 21.73
C GLY A 327 -0.68 1.98 21.66
N ALA A 328 0.54 1.66 21.21
CA ALA A 328 1.67 2.59 21.06
C ALA A 328 1.64 3.22 19.66
N TYR A 329 0.63 4.05 19.40
CA TYR A 329 0.40 4.68 18.10
C TYR A 329 1.53 5.61 17.68
N GLU A 330 2.07 6.39 18.62
CA GLU A 330 3.17 7.32 18.41
C GLU A 330 4.46 6.59 18.01
N VAL A 331 4.71 5.43 18.61
CA VAL A 331 5.87 4.58 18.28
C VAL A 331 5.76 4.03 16.85
N ALA A 332 4.55 3.61 16.46
CA ALA A 332 4.28 3.20 15.08
C ALA A 332 4.51 4.37 14.11
N VAL A 333 4.00 5.57 14.41
CA VAL A 333 4.20 6.79 13.60
C VAL A 333 5.69 7.12 13.50
N PHE A 334 6.43 7.06 14.60
CA PHE A 334 7.87 7.30 14.59
C PHE A 334 8.59 6.33 13.66
N HIS A 335 8.25 5.05 13.73
CA HIS A 335 8.87 4.06 12.85
C HIS A 335 8.46 4.24 11.38
N VAL A 336 7.24 4.72 11.08
CA VAL A 336 6.84 5.11 9.71
C VAL A 336 7.74 6.21 9.14
N ILE A 337 8.04 7.24 9.94
CA ILE A 337 8.88 8.37 9.50
C ILE A 337 10.29 7.89 9.15
N THR A 338 10.93 7.17 10.07
CA THR A 338 12.28 6.64 9.84
C THR A 338 12.32 5.64 8.70
N HIS A 339 11.31 4.76 8.61
CA HIS A 339 11.11 3.81 7.53
C HIS A 339 11.01 4.49 6.16
N ALA A 340 10.26 5.58 6.06
CA ALA A 340 10.12 6.32 4.82
C ALA A 340 11.48 6.80 4.29
N PHE A 341 12.40 7.25 5.15
CA PHE A 341 13.72 7.71 4.77
C PHE A 341 14.61 6.57 4.27
N PHE A 342 14.84 5.55 5.09
CA PHE A 342 15.76 4.48 4.69
C PHE A 342 15.19 3.58 3.61
N LYS A 343 13.88 3.38 3.53
CA LYS A 343 13.28 2.55 2.47
C LYS A 343 13.30 3.23 1.11
N ALA A 344 12.97 4.52 1.04
CA ALA A 344 13.08 5.25 -0.21
C ALA A 344 14.52 5.20 -0.72
N CYS A 345 15.50 5.43 0.16
CA CYS A 345 16.92 5.35 -0.20
C CYS A 345 17.32 3.95 -0.71
N LEU A 346 16.88 2.88 -0.03
CA LEU A 346 17.21 1.51 -0.43
C LEU A 346 16.59 1.12 -1.78
N PHE A 347 15.32 1.46 -2.02
CA PHE A 347 14.69 1.18 -3.30
C PHE A 347 15.28 2.02 -4.43
N LEU A 348 15.49 3.31 -4.24
CA LEU A 348 16.11 4.16 -5.26
C LEU A 348 17.57 3.75 -5.50
N GLY A 349 18.31 3.36 -4.46
CA GLY A 349 19.67 2.82 -4.58
C GLY A 349 19.70 1.49 -5.34
N SER A 350 18.74 0.59 -5.09
CA SER A 350 18.61 -0.63 -5.90
C SER A 350 18.28 -0.32 -7.36
N GLY A 351 17.45 0.72 -7.61
CA GLY A 351 17.18 1.20 -8.96
C GLY A 351 18.43 1.73 -9.67
N SER A 352 19.29 2.46 -8.94
CA SER A 352 20.59 2.91 -9.46
C SER A 352 21.46 1.72 -9.88
N VAL A 353 21.54 0.66 -9.07
CA VAL A 353 22.26 -0.58 -9.40
C VAL A 353 21.68 -1.27 -10.61
N ILE A 354 20.35 -1.45 -10.65
CA ILE A 354 19.64 -2.11 -11.76
C ILE A 354 19.84 -1.33 -13.07
N HIS A 355 19.81 0.00 -13.01
CA HIS A 355 20.06 0.86 -14.17
C HIS A 355 21.47 0.69 -14.73
N ALA A 356 22.49 0.68 -13.86
CA ALA A 356 23.87 0.46 -14.25
C ALA A 356 24.15 -0.95 -14.81
N LEU A 357 23.32 -1.93 -14.43
CA LEU A 357 23.43 -3.33 -14.88
C LEU A 357 22.43 -3.70 -15.99
N HIS A 358 21.86 -2.72 -16.70
CA HIS A 358 20.93 -2.95 -17.82
C HIS A 358 19.73 -3.84 -17.47
N GLY A 359 19.17 -3.68 -16.26
CA GLY A 359 17.97 -4.36 -15.82
C GLY A 359 18.19 -5.63 -15.01
N GLU A 360 19.43 -6.03 -14.71
CA GLU A 360 19.71 -7.19 -13.85
C GLU A 360 19.23 -6.94 -12.42
N GLN A 361 18.47 -7.87 -11.87
CA GLN A 361 17.91 -7.80 -10.52
C GLN A 361 18.42 -8.93 -9.60
N ASP A 362 19.02 -9.99 -10.16
CA ASP A 362 19.53 -11.09 -9.36
C ASP A 362 20.90 -10.76 -8.75
N MET A 363 20.94 -10.73 -7.42
CA MET A 363 22.17 -10.42 -6.68
C MET A 363 23.28 -11.46 -6.89
N ARG A 364 22.96 -12.67 -7.39
CA ARG A 364 23.96 -13.71 -7.74
C ARG A 364 24.85 -13.28 -8.90
N ASN A 365 24.29 -12.45 -9.80
CA ASN A 365 24.98 -11.92 -10.98
C ASN A 365 25.62 -10.54 -10.74
N MET A 366 25.55 -10.02 -9.53
CA MET A 366 26.14 -8.73 -9.13
C MET A 366 27.52 -8.94 -8.48
N GLY A 367 28.09 -7.93 -7.89
CA GLY A 367 29.34 -7.95 -7.13
C GLY A 367 30.30 -6.85 -7.55
N GLY A 368 31.24 -6.50 -6.68
CA GLY A 368 32.34 -5.57 -6.99
C GLY A 368 31.97 -4.12 -7.26
N LEU A 369 30.70 -3.73 -7.11
CA LEU A 369 30.20 -2.42 -7.53
C LEU A 369 30.66 -1.26 -6.63
N ARG A 370 31.20 -1.54 -5.43
CA ARG A 370 31.61 -0.52 -4.45
C ARG A 370 32.55 0.55 -4.99
N LYS A 371 33.47 0.17 -5.87
CA LYS A 371 34.48 1.10 -6.42
C LYS A 371 33.94 1.92 -7.58
N VAL A 372 32.98 1.38 -8.31
CA VAL A 372 32.40 1.99 -9.51
C VAL A 372 31.23 2.90 -9.17
N MET A 373 30.46 2.51 -8.15
CA MET A 373 29.27 3.24 -7.68
C MET A 373 29.40 3.65 -6.20
N PRO A 374 30.38 4.52 -5.84
CA PRO A 374 30.67 4.84 -4.45
C PRO A 374 29.54 5.60 -3.75
N VAL A 375 28.84 6.50 -4.44
CA VAL A 375 27.72 7.26 -3.85
C VAL A 375 26.55 6.34 -3.58
N THR A 376 26.15 5.52 -4.55
CA THR A 376 25.10 4.52 -4.40
C THR A 376 25.42 3.54 -3.29
N PHE A 377 26.68 3.06 -3.21
CA PHE A 377 27.12 2.16 -2.14
C PHE A 377 27.00 2.78 -0.75
N ILE A 378 27.53 4.01 -0.55
CA ILE A 378 27.53 4.68 0.76
C ILE A 378 26.09 4.95 1.21
N THR A 379 25.22 5.44 0.34
CA THR A 379 23.85 5.74 0.68
C THR A 379 23.04 4.48 1.01
N MET A 380 23.25 3.38 0.29
CA MET A 380 22.64 2.08 0.61
C MET A 380 23.22 1.47 1.89
N LEU A 381 24.52 1.64 2.18
CA LEU A 381 25.13 1.20 3.43
C LEU A 381 24.53 1.93 4.62
N VAL A 382 24.45 3.26 4.57
CA VAL A 382 23.82 4.09 5.62
C VAL A 382 22.38 3.65 5.90
N SER A 383 21.60 3.47 4.85
CA SER A 383 20.19 3.05 4.99
C SER A 383 20.07 1.61 5.47
N SER A 384 21.01 0.73 5.13
CA SER A 384 21.04 -0.65 5.65
C SER A 384 21.46 -0.70 7.12
N LEU A 385 22.33 0.18 7.57
CA LEU A 385 22.66 0.36 8.99
C LEU A 385 21.43 0.87 9.76
N ALA A 386 20.71 1.85 9.17
CA ALA A 386 19.51 2.40 9.78
C ALA A 386 18.41 1.33 9.97
N ILE A 387 18.04 0.61 8.92
CA ILE A 387 16.99 -0.42 9.02
C ILE A 387 17.41 -1.61 9.91
N SER A 388 18.71 -1.90 10.02
CA SER A 388 19.23 -2.96 10.90
C SER A 388 19.20 -2.59 12.37
N GLY A 389 18.90 -1.33 12.72
CA GLY A 389 18.87 -0.87 14.11
C GLY A 389 20.26 -0.68 14.71
N VAL A 390 21.24 -0.24 13.90
CA VAL A 390 22.57 0.10 14.39
C VAL A 390 22.50 1.45 15.12
N PRO A 391 23.09 1.59 16.32
CA PRO A 391 23.11 2.83 17.08
C PRO A 391 23.54 4.04 16.25
N LEU A 392 23.01 5.22 16.58
CA LEU A 392 23.17 6.52 15.92
C LEU A 392 22.32 6.72 14.66
N PHE A 393 21.85 5.67 14.01
CA PHE A 393 20.94 5.78 12.85
C PHE A 393 19.47 5.80 13.27
N SER A 394 18.63 6.40 12.43
CA SER A 394 17.22 6.67 12.74
C SER A 394 16.40 5.42 13.13
N GLY A 395 16.63 4.31 12.43
CA GLY A 395 15.90 3.06 12.68
C GLY A 395 16.23 2.38 14.00
N PHE A 396 17.37 2.70 14.63
CA PHE A 396 17.70 2.21 15.97
C PHE A 396 16.66 2.71 16.98
N PHE A 397 16.47 4.02 17.07
CA PHE A 397 15.58 4.62 18.05
C PHE A 397 14.13 4.13 17.89
N SER A 398 13.60 4.17 16.67
CA SER A 398 12.21 3.80 16.43
C SER A 398 11.91 2.31 16.59
N LYS A 399 12.82 1.44 16.15
CA LYS A 399 12.64 -0.02 16.26
C LYS A 399 12.80 -0.51 17.68
N ASP A 400 13.75 0.05 18.41
CA ASP A 400 14.02 -0.30 19.79
C ASP A 400 12.84 0.07 20.69
N GLU A 401 12.20 1.19 20.43
CA GLU A 401 10.99 1.62 21.14
C GLU A 401 9.79 0.68 20.89
N ILE A 402 9.63 0.12 19.67
CA ILE A 402 8.64 -0.94 19.38
C ILE A 402 8.93 -2.18 20.23
N LEU A 403 10.18 -2.63 20.25
CA LEU A 403 10.57 -3.83 20.99
C LEU A 403 10.44 -3.62 22.50
N LEU A 404 10.79 -2.45 23.00
CA LEU A 404 10.62 -2.08 24.40
C LEU A 404 9.14 -2.14 24.81
N THR A 405 8.28 -1.54 24.03
CA THR A 405 6.82 -1.59 24.24
C THR A 405 6.32 -3.04 24.24
N ALA A 406 6.78 -3.85 23.28
CA ALA A 406 6.40 -5.25 23.22
C ALA A 406 6.85 -6.04 24.46
N PHE A 407 8.04 -5.78 25.01
CA PHE A 407 8.54 -6.44 26.20
C PHE A 407 7.65 -6.16 27.42
N HIS A 408 7.25 -4.91 27.61
CA HIS A 408 6.41 -4.53 28.76
C HIS A 408 4.99 -5.08 28.69
N HIS A 409 4.46 -5.34 27.48
CA HIS A 409 3.09 -5.83 27.29
C HIS A 409 3.01 -7.35 27.10
N ASN A 410 3.93 -7.93 26.31
CA ASN A 410 3.84 -9.35 25.92
C ASN A 410 5.22 -9.90 25.50
N ILE A 411 5.86 -10.66 26.38
CA ILE A 411 7.19 -11.24 26.15
C ILE A 411 7.25 -12.13 24.88
N PRO A 412 6.31 -13.06 24.60
CA PRO A 412 6.27 -13.80 23.34
C PRO A 412 6.32 -12.93 22.10
N LEU A 413 5.56 -11.83 22.05
CA LEU A 413 5.56 -10.90 20.91
C LEU A 413 6.90 -10.15 20.80
N TRP A 414 7.50 -9.79 21.93
CA TRP A 414 8.86 -9.23 21.96
C TRP A 414 9.89 -10.18 21.37
N VAL A 415 9.86 -11.47 21.74
CA VAL A 415 10.77 -12.49 21.19
C VAL A 415 10.62 -12.58 19.68
N ILE A 416 9.39 -12.65 19.17
CA ILE A 416 9.11 -12.72 17.73
C ILE A 416 9.65 -11.48 17.01
N GLY A 417 9.38 -10.28 17.52
CA GLY A 417 9.87 -9.02 16.95
C GLY A 417 11.40 -8.92 16.98
N SER A 418 12.04 -9.37 18.07
CA SER A 418 13.50 -9.36 18.23
C SER A 418 14.17 -10.32 17.22
N VAL A 419 13.63 -11.52 17.04
CA VAL A 419 14.13 -12.49 16.04
C VAL A 419 13.98 -11.91 14.62
N ALA A 420 12.84 -11.33 14.28
CA ALA A 420 12.62 -10.67 12.97
C ALA A 420 13.62 -9.51 12.77
N SER A 421 13.97 -8.78 13.83
CA SER A 421 14.95 -7.69 13.80
C SER A 421 16.37 -8.18 13.52
N ILE A 422 16.79 -9.28 14.13
CA ILE A 422 18.09 -9.91 13.87
C ILE A 422 18.16 -10.42 12.41
N MET A 423 17.08 -11.06 11.94
CA MET A 423 16.99 -11.50 10.53
C MET A 423 17.07 -10.31 9.57
N THR A 424 16.50 -9.15 9.93
CA THR A 424 16.59 -7.92 9.14
C THR A 424 18.05 -7.51 8.94
N ALA A 425 18.85 -7.49 9.99
CA ALA A 425 20.28 -7.16 9.90
C ALA A 425 21.01 -8.15 8.98
N PHE A 426 20.73 -9.44 9.08
CA PHE A 426 21.35 -10.46 8.24
C PHE A 426 21.02 -10.28 6.75
N TYR A 427 19.72 -10.21 6.37
CA TYR A 427 19.38 -10.16 4.94
C TYR A 427 19.74 -8.82 4.28
N MET A 428 19.74 -7.72 5.02
CA MET A 428 20.17 -6.43 4.49
C MET A 428 21.68 -6.41 4.20
N PHE A 429 22.49 -6.98 5.11
CA PHE A 429 23.92 -7.09 4.86
C PHE A 429 24.27 -8.20 3.85
N ARG A 430 23.45 -9.27 3.76
CA ARG A 430 23.52 -10.22 2.64
C ARG A 430 23.35 -9.49 1.30
N LEU A 431 22.33 -8.64 1.18
CA LEU A 431 22.10 -7.84 -0.02
C LEU A 431 23.30 -6.95 -0.35
N LEU A 432 23.82 -6.20 0.63
CA LEU A 432 24.97 -5.32 0.45
C LEU A 432 26.23 -6.10 0.02
N PHE A 433 26.51 -7.22 0.67
CA PHE A 433 27.73 -7.99 0.39
C PHE A 433 27.69 -8.65 -0.97
N LEU A 434 26.54 -9.19 -1.38
CA LEU A 434 26.37 -9.79 -2.70
C LEU A 434 26.42 -8.75 -3.83
N THR A 435 25.91 -7.54 -3.60
CA THR A 435 25.83 -6.50 -4.63
C THR A 435 27.15 -5.73 -4.79
N PHE A 436 27.79 -5.33 -3.69
CA PHE A 436 28.87 -4.34 -3.74
C PHE A 436 30.28 -4.89 -3.49
N PHE A 437 30.38 -6.09 -2.93
CA PHE A 437 31.68 -6.64 -2.56
C PHE A 437 32.07 -7.80 -3.46
N LYS A 438 33.34 -8.26 -3.28
CA LYS A 438 33.95 -9.34 -4.07
C LYS A 438 34.14 -8.98 -5.55
N GLU A 439 34.22 -9.97 -6.41
CA GLU A 439 34.37 -9.79 -7.85
C GLU A 439 33.03 -9.60 -8.54
N PHE A 440 33.05 -8.94 -9.67
CA PHE A 440 31.86 -8.76 -10.50
C PHE A 440 31.50 -10.10 -11.16
N ARG A 441 30.24 -10.50 -11.08
CA ARG A 441 29.74 -11.79 -11.56
C ARG A 441 28.77 -11.66 -12.73
N GLY A 442 28.58 -10.47 -13.26
CA GLY A 442 27.78 -10.21 -14.47
C GLY A 442 28.55 -10.50 -15.77
N THR A 443 27.95 -10.13 -16.88
CA THR A 443 28.56 -10.29 -18.21
C THR A 443 29.66 -9.26 -18.47
N GLU A 444 30.61 -9.56 -19.37
CA GLU A 444 31.64 -8.60 -19.78
C GLU A 444 31.04 -7.33 -20.41
N GLU A 445 29.93 -7.45 -21.13
CA GLU A 445 29.21 -6.31 -21.68
C GLU A 445 28.71 -5.36 -20.57
N GLN A 446 28.07 -5.89 -19.53
CA GLN A 446 27.65 -5.11 -18.36
C GLN A 446 28.84 -4.44 -17.69
N LYS A 447 29.97 -5.13 -17.56
CA LYS A 447 31.18 -4.63 -16.91
C LYS A 447 31.76 -3.39 -17.60
N HIS A 448 31.71 -3.33 -18.94
CA HIS A 448 32.18 -2.18 -19.71
C HIS A 448 31.29 -0.94 -19.57
N HIS A 449 30.02 -1.12 -19.24
CA HIS A 449 29.04 -0.05 -19.09
C HIS A 449 28.85 0.40 -17.64
N LEU A 450 29.54 -0.20 -16.67
CA LEU A 450 29.43 0.16 -15.27
C LEU A 450 29.89 1.61 -15.01
N HIS A 451 29.03 2.44 -14.48
CA HIS A 451 29.31 3.80 -14.06
C HIS A 451 28.40 4.23 -12.92
N GLU A 452 28.78 5.27 -12.18
CA GLU A 452 27.90 5.86 -11.18
C GLU A 452 26.72 6.58 -11.86
N SER A 453 25.57 6.53 -11.23
CA SER A 453 24.38 7.19 -11.74
C SER A 453 24.49 8.72 -11.76
N PRO A 454 23.80 9.42 -12.68
CA PRO A 454 23.84 10.87 -12.79
C PRO A 454 23.29 11.60 -11.55
N ALA A 455 23.56 12.91 -11.43
CA ALA A 455 23.21 13.71 -10.25
C ALA A 455 21.72 13.70 -9.91
N LEU A 456 20.82 13.62 -10.92
CA LEU A 456 19.37 13.53 -10.70
C LEU A 456 18.95 12.25 -9.94
N ILE A 457 19.78 11.22 -9.98
CA ILE A 457 19.61 9.96 -9.23
C ILE A 457 20.34 10.04 -7.88
N THR A 458 21.60 10.50 -7.86
CA THR A 458 22.44 10.44 -6.65
C THR A 458 22.08 11.51 -5.61
N VAL A 459 21.63 12.71 -6.01
CA VAL A 459 21.23 13.77 -5.06
C VAL A 459 20.04 13.33 -4.18
N PRO A 460 18.93 12.77 -4.70
CA PRO A 460 17.89 12.19 -3.86
C PRO A 460 18.40 11.13 -2.89
N LEU A 461 19.33 10.25 -3.32
CA LEU A 461 19.92 9.23 -2.46
C LEU A 461 20.69 9.84 -1.29
N ILE A 462 21.49 10.88 -1.54
CA ILE A 462 22.28 11.58 -0.50
C ILE A 462 21.34 12.23 0.52
N ILE A 463 20.30 12.95 0.06
CA ILE A 463 19.33 13.60 0.95
C ILE A 463 18.64 12.56 1.83
N LEU A 464 18.17 11.47 1.24
CA LEU A 464 17.51 10.39 1.98
C LEU A 464 18.43 9.68 2.96
N ALA A 465 19.72 9.49 2.62
CA ALA A 465 20.72 8.91 3.51
C ALA A 465 21.01 9.84 4.72
N ILE A 466 21.06 11.16 4.51
CA ILE A 466 21.16 12.13 5.60
C ILE A 466 19.95 12.03 6.53
N LEU A 467 18.75 11.99 5.97
CA LEU A 467 17.51 11.83 6.74
C LEU A 467 17.45 10.47 7.47
N ALA A 468 17.93 9.39 6.85
CA ALA A 468 18.04 8.07 7.48
C ALA A 468 19.07 8.05 8.63
N THR A 469 20.05 8.94 8.62
CA THR A 469 21.01 9.08 9.73
C THR A 469 20.40 9.90 10.87
N PHE A 470 19.93 11.10 10.58
CA PHE A 470 19.55 12.09 11.61
C PHE A 470 18.06 12.09 11.95
N GLY A 471 17.19 11.47 11.13
CA GLY A 471 15.74 11.48 11.33
C GLY A 471 15.26 10.84 12.64
N GLY A 472 16.10 10.05 13.32
CA GLY A 472 15.82 9.51 14.65
C GLY A 472 15.87 10.53 15.80
N LEU A 473 16.54 11.68 15.57
CA LEU A 473 16.68 12.73 16.59
C LEU A 473 15.35 13.41 16.97
N ILE A 474 14.28 13.20 16.19
CA ILE A 474 12.95 13.72 16.47
C ILE A 474 12.29 13.06 17.69
N SER A 475 12.73 11.86 18.08
CA SER A 475 12.25 11.13 19.25
C SER A 475 13.42 10.41 19.92
N LEU A 476 14.11 11.11 20.81
CA LEU A 476 15.16 10.53 21.64
C LEU A 476 14.56 9.98 22.93
N PRO A 477 15.10 8.88 23.46
CA PRO A 477 14.68 8.36 24.74
C PRO A 477 14.75 9.43 25.85
N GLY A 478 13.64 9.67 26.55
CA GLY A 478 13.53 10.69 27.58
C GLY A 478 13.31 12.13 27.10
N ASN A 479 13.42 12.43 25.79
CA ASN A 479 13.14 13.76 25.23
C ASN A 479 12.59 13.63 23.80
N SER A 480 11.32 13.27 23.67
CA SER A 480 10.65 13.09 22.38
C SER A 480 9.90 14.35 21.97
N TRP A 481 10.45 15.09 20.98
CA TRP A 481 9.72 16.16 20.33
C TRP A 481 8.44 15.63 19.66
N LEU A 482 8.51 14.45 19.05
CA LEU A 482 7.38 13.83 18.35
C LEU A 482 6.20 13.56 19.29
N ASN A 483 6.45 13.05 20.50
CA ASN A 483 5.41 12.79 21.47
C ASN A 483 4.72 14.10 21.87
N HIS A 484 5.49 15.15 22.19
CA HIS A 484 4.93 16.48 22.50
C HIS A 484 4.11 17.05 21.35
N TYR A 485 4.55 16.84 20.10
CA TYR A 485 3.85 17.29 18.91
C TYR A 485 2.51 16.57 18.69
N LEU A 486 2.43 15.26 19.03
CA LEU A 486 1.24 14.44 18.84
C LEU A 486 0.23 14.47 20.00
N ILE A 487 0.53 15.09 21.14
CA ILE A 487 -0.39 15.18 22.30
C ILE A 487 -1.82 15.62 21.92
N PRO A 488 -2.05 16.61 21.03
CA PRO A 488 -3.41 17.02 20.67
C PRO A 488 -4.25 15.91 20.02
N ILE A 489 -3.58 15.00 19.31
CA ILE A 489 -4.20 13.84 18.63
C ILE A 489 -4.29 12.65 19.56
N LEU A 490 -3.21 12.36 20.31
CA LEU A 490 -3.02 11.23 21.20
C LEU A 490 -2.86 11.72 22.66
N PRO A 491 -3.95 12.09 23.33
CA PRO A 491 -3.87 12.71 24.67
C PRO A 491 -3.22 11.84 25.75
N LYS A 492 -3.23 10.52 25.59
CA LYS A 492 -2.58 9.57 26.51
C LYS A 492 -1.07 9.83 26.66
N LEU A 493 -0.43 10.46 25.67
CA LEU A 493 1.00 10.80 25.72
C LEU A 493 1.32 11.85 26.80
N ALA A 494 0.36 12.68 27.19
CA ALA A 494 0.56 13.70 28.23
C ALA A 494 0.82 13.10 29.61
N THR A 495 0.41 11.85 29.86
CA THR A 495 0.57 11.14 31.14
C THR A 495 1.63 10.03 31.08
N ALA A 496 2.23 9.79 29.93
CA ALA A 496 3.25 8.77 29.77
C ALA A 496 4.61 9.27 30.30
N GLU A 497 5.05 8.72 31.43
CA GLU A 497 6.39 8.95 31.95
C GLU A 497 7.35 7.92 31.35
N HIS A 498 8.29 8.39 30.53
CA HIS A 498 9.36 7.56 29.99
C HIS A 498 10.63 7.67 30.83
N HIS A 499 10.73 6.90 31.90
CA HIS A 499 11.97 6.76 32.64
C HIS A 499 12.84 5.63 32.06
N LEU A 500 14.06 5.97 31.66
CA LEU A 500 15.05 4.99 31.27
C LEU A 500 15.63 4.33 32.50
N GLY A 501 15.24 3.07 32.76
CA GLY A 501 15.78 2.25 33.81
C GLY A 501 16.91 1.29 33.33
N THR A 502 17.40 0.48 34.21
CA THR A 502 18.43 -0.54 33.91
C THR A 502 17.92 -1.59 32.90
N THR A 503 16.63 -1.93 32.97
CA THR A 503 15.98 -2.90 32.06
C THR A 503 15.99 -2.41 30.62
N GLU A 504 15.64 -1.13 30.39
CA GLU A 504 15.59 -0.52 29.08
C GLU A 504 16.99 -0.52 28.42
N TYR A 505 18.03 -0.15 29.16
CA TYR A 505 19.41 -0.21 28.65
C TYR A 505 19.87 -1.66 28.36
N ALA A 506 19.43 -2.63 29.15
CA ALA A 506 19.74 -4.04 28.90
C ALA A 506 19.05 -4.54 27.61
N LEU A 507 17.78 -4.17 27.36
CA LEU A 507 17.05 -4.53 26.15
C LEU A 507 17.66 -3.87 24.91
N MET A 508 18.05 -2.59 25.00
CA MET A 508 18.81 -1.91 23.95
C MET A 508 20.10 -2.64 23.62
N ALA A 509 20.86 -3.05 24.63
CA ALA A 509 22.09 -3.81 24.44
C ALA A 509 21.84 -5.16 23.75
N ILE A 510 20.77 -5.88 24.13
CA ILE A 510 20.36 -7.14 23.49
C ILE A 510 20.02 -6.91 22.01
N ALA A 511 19.27 -5.87 21.69
CA ALA A 511 18.91 -5.52 20.31
C ALA A 511 20.15 -5.20 19.46
N VAL A 512 21.07 -4.39 19.99
CA VAL A 512 22.33 -4.05 19.31
C VAL A 512 23.21 -5.27 19.09
N ILE A 513 23.40 -6.11 20.13
CA ILE A 513 24.19 -7.35 20.03
C ILE A 513 23.56 -8.27 18.98
N GLY A 514 22.23 -8.44 19.01
CA GLY A 514 21.51 -9.23 18.02
C GLY A 514 21.72 -8.73 16.59
N GLY A 515 21.64 -7.43 16.38
CA GLY A 515 21.93 -6.80 15.09
C GLY A 515 23.38 -7.06 14.62
N ILE A 516 24.35 -6.88 15.49
CA ILE A 516 25.77 -7.15 15.21
C ILE A 516 25.99 -8.64 14.88
N VAL A 517 25.35 -9.56 15.60
CA VAL A 517 25.40 -11.01 15.32
C VAL A 517 24.85 -11.30 13.92
N GLY A 518 23.69 -10.72 13.54
CA GLY A 518 23.13 -10.87 12.22
C GLY A 518 24.08 -10.39 11.11
N ILE A 519 24.70 -9.22 11.30
CA ILE A 519 25.70 -8.66 10.37
C ILE A 519 26.95 -9.57 10.29
N ALA A 520 27.43 -10.04 11.43
CA ALA A 520 28.61 -10.90 11.51
C ALA A 520 28.38 -12.24 10.78
N ILE A 521 27.21 -12.88 10.96
CA ILE A 521 26.86 -14.11 10.26
C ILE A 521 26.85 -13.86 8.73
N ALA A 522 26.26 -12.75 8.28
CA ALA A 522 26.28 -12.39 6.86
C ALA A 522 27.72 -12.17 6.36
N TYR A 523 28.58 -11.47 7.12
CA TYR A 523 29.97 -11.23 6.77
C TYR A 523 30.75 -12.54 6.63
N PHE A 524 30.68 -13.44 7.63
CA PHE A 524 31.38 -14.72 7.58
C PHE A 524 30.93 -15.57 6.40
N LYS A 525 29.62 -15.59 6.10
CA LYS A 525 29.06 -16.39 5.02
C LYS A 525 29.43 -15.85 3.63
N TYR A 526 29.24 -14.55 3.38
CA TYR A 526 29.30 -13.98 2.04
C TYR A 526 30.62 -13.27 1.73
N ILE A 527 31.37 -12.83 2.75
CA ILE A 527 32.66 -12.17 2.55
C ILE A 527 33.82 -13.13 2.84
N LYS A 528 33.81 -13.79 4.00
CA LYS A 528 34.94 -14.66 4.38
C LYS A 528 34.93 -15.97 3.58
N ASN A 529 33.77 -16.65 3.54
CA ASN A 529 33.63 -17.94 2.86
C ASN A 529 33.25 -17.81 1.37
N ASP A 530 33.03 -16.59 0.88
CA ASP A 530 32.72 -16.28 -0.52
C ASP A 530 31.54 -17.10 -1.10
N THR A 531 30.53 -17.34 -0.28
CA THR A 531 29.41 -18.18 -0.68
C THR A 531 28.43 -17.38 -1.54
N VAL A 532 28.20 -17.82 -2.77
CA VAL A 532 27.11 -17.34 -3.62
C VAL A 532 25.90 -18.27 -3.43
N PRO A 533 24.66 -17.74 -3.32
CA PRO A 533 23.48 -18.59 -3.22
C PRO A 533 23.36 -19.55 -4.42
N PRO A 534 22.89 -20.79 -4.20
CA PRO A 534 22.78 -21.78 -5.28
C PRO A 534 21.75 -21.38 -6.34
N ALA A 535 21.82 -22.02 -7.51
CA ALA A 535 20.80 -21.89 -8.54
C ALA A 535 19.44 -22.39 -8.04
N ASP A 536 18.35 -21.85 -8.56
CA ASP A 536 16.98 -22.12 -8.05
C ASP A 536 16.64 -23.63 -8.09
N ALA A 537 17.13 -24.36 -9.10
CA ALA A 537 16.94 -25.79 -9.23
C ALA A 537 17.65 -26.63 -8.14
N GLU A 538 18.69 -26.07 -7.53
CA GLU A 538 19.51 -26.74 -6.50
C GLU A 538 18.98 -26.52 -5.08
N ILE A 539 18.00 -25.63 -4.92
CA ILE A 539 17.42 -25.34 -3.61
C ILE A 539 16.54 -26.52 -3.15
N THR A 540 16.88 -27.11 -2.00
CA THR A 540 16.21 -28.30 -1.46
C THR A 540 15.81 -28.12 0.01
N GLY A 541 15.05 -29.08 0.54
CA GLY A 541 14.65 -29.13 1.95
C GLY A 541 13.80 -27.94 2.39
N PHE A 542 13.95 -27.55 3.65
CA PHE A 542 13.17 -26.44 4.24
C PHE A 542 13.46 -25.10 3.54
N THR A 543 14.68 -24.90 3.06
CA THR A 543 15.04 -23.68 2.31
C THR A 543 14.17 -23.51 1.05
N LYS A 544 13.79 -24.62 0.38
CA LYS A 544 12.88 -24.59 -0.77
C LYS A 544 11.48 -24.11 -0.37
N VAL A 545 10.97 -24.51 0.79
CA VAL A 545 9.66 -24.06 1.30
C VAL A 545 9.67 -22.56 1.52
N VAL A 546 10.72 -22.05 2.17
CA VAL A 546 10.87 -20.61 2.44
C VAL A 546 11.10 -19.82 1.15
N TYR A 547 11.92 -20.31 0.23
CA TYR A 547 12.15 -19.70 -1.08
C TYR A 547 10.87 -19.56 -1.88
N ASN A 548 10.02 -20.61 -1.87
CA ASN A 548 8.68 -20.62 -2.48
C ASN A 548 7.61 -19.97 -1.58
N LYS A 549 8.00 -19.10 -0.65
CA LYS A 549 7.07 -18.28 0.14
C LYS A 549 6.02 -19.09 0.90
N TYR A 550 6.41 -20.25 1.43
CA TYR A 550 5.52 -21.21 2.11
C TYR A 550 4.35 -21.70 1.25
N TYR A 551 4.44 -21.59 -0.08
CA TYR A 551 3.40 -21.97 -1.04
C TYR A 551 2.04 -21.27 -0.81
N VAL A 552 2.05 -20.07 -0.24
CA VAL A 552 0.82 -19.31 0.04
C VAL A 552 0.15 -18.85 -1.25
N ASP A 553 0.94 -18.47 -2.27
CA ASP A 553 0.42 -18.08 -3.58
C ASP A 553 -0.28 -19.27 -4.27
N GLU A 554 0.30 -20.48 -4.24
CA GLU A 554 -0.27 -21.71 -4.80
C GLU A 554 -1.52 -22.14 -4.03
N LEU A 555 -1.55 -21.93 -2.71
CA LEU A 555 -2.74 -22.16 -1.90
C LEU A 555 -3.89 -21.24 -2.34
N TYR A 556 -3.61 -19.94 -2.52
CA TYR A 556 -4.63 -18.98 -2.98
C TYR A 556 -5.07 -19.25 -4.42
N ASP A 557 -4.15 -19.63 -5.30
CA ASP A 557 -4.49 -20.04 -6.66
C ASP A 557 -5.46 -21.23 -6.64
N THR A 558 -5.20 -22.21 -5.80
CA THR A 558 -6.05 -23.41 -5.71
C THR A 558 -7.41 -23.14 -5.07
N LEU A 559 -7.43 -22.40 -3.95
CA LEU A 559 -8.67 -22.15 -3.19
C LEU A 559 -9.59 -21.15 -3.89
N PHE A 560 -9.04 -20.09 -4.46
CA PHE A 560 -9.82 -18.97 -4.98
C PHE A 560 -9.80 -18.90 -6.50
N VAL A 561 -8.63 -18.86 -7.14
CA VAL A 561 -8.54 -18.60 -8.59
C VAL A 561 -9.07 -19.78 -9.39
N LYS A 562 -8.59 -21.00 -9.14
CA LYS A 562 -9.06 -22.21 -9.85
C LYS A 562 -10.52 -22.50 -9.56
N THR A 563 -10.96 -22.33 -8.33
CA THR A 563 -12.37 -22.53 -7.93
C THR A 563 -13.28 -21.53 -8.65
N THR A 564 -12.92 -20.23 -8.67
CA THR A 564 -13.69 -19.20 -9.39
C THR A 564 -13.72 -19.47 -10.89
N ASN A 565 -12.59 -19.84 -11.49
CA ASN A 565 -12.51 -20.19 -12.89
C ASN A 565 -13.37 -21.43 -13.25
N THR A 566 -13.37 -22.44 -12.38
CA THR A 566 -14.20 -23.64 -12.56
C THR A 566 -15.68 -23.29 -12.47
N LEU A 567 -16.08 -22.50 -11.49
CA LEU A 567 -17.45 -22.02 -11.34
C LEU A 567 -17.88 -21.14 -12.54
N SER A 568 -17.00 -20.26 -13.01
CA SER A 568 -17.24 -19.43 -14.19
C SER A 568 -17.47 -20.27 -15.45
N ARG A 569 -16.65 -21.33 -15.66
CA ARG A 569 -16.87 -22.27 -16.76
C ARG A 569 -18.19 -23.00 -16.64
N PHE A 570 -18.56 -23.46 -15.43
CA PHE A 570 -19.84 -24.10 -15.19
C PHE A 570 -21.00 -23.16 -15.55
N PHE A 571 -21.00 -21.93 -15.09
CA PHE A 571 -22.05 -20.96 -15.43
C PHE A 571 -22.12 -20.69 -16.92
N ARG A 572 -20.97 -20.49 -17.60
CA ARG A 572 -20.93 -20.23 -19.03
C ARG A 572 -21.43 -21.45 -19.84
N ASP A 573 -20.91 -22.64 -19.52
CA ASP A 573 -21.10 -23.81 -20.38
C ASP A 573 -22.45 -24.50 -20.14
N TYR A 574 -23.02 -24.40 -18.93
CA TYR A 574 -24.28 -25.06 -18.59
C TYR A 574 -25.43 -24.06 -18.37
N VAL A 575 -25.24 -23.06 -17.52
CA VAL A 575 -26.34 -22.16 -17.14
C VAL A 575 -26.68 -21.21 -18.28
N GLU A 576 -25.70 -20.45 -18.77
CA GLU A 576 -25.89 -19.47 -19.84
C GLU A 576 -26.30 -20.16 -21.15
N THR A 577 -25.65 -21.27 -21.49
CA THR A 577 -26.04 -22.07 -22.67
C THR A 577 -27.43 -22.64 -22.53
N GLY A 578 -27.84 -23.10 -21.34
CA GLY A 578 -29.20 -23.58 -21.05
C GLY A 578 -30.24 -22.48 -21.18
N ILE A 579 -30.01 -21.31 -20.59
CA ILE A 579 -30.89 -20.15 -20.70
C ILE A 579 -31.03 -19.69 -22.16
N SER A 580 -29.89 -19.56 -22.84
CA SER A 580 -29.87 -19.15 -24.26
C SER A 580 -30.63 -20.17 -25.13
N SER A 581 -30.41 -21.47 -24.94
CA SER A 581 -31.08 -22.51 -25.69
C SER A 581 -32.62 -22.49 -25.42
N PHE A 582 -33.01 -22.22 -24.18
CA PHE A 582 -34.44 -22.08 -23.85
C PHE A 582 -35.07 -20.85 -24.52
N VAL A 583 -34.43 -19.70 -24.44
CA VAL A 583 -34.93 -18.44 -25.06
C VAL A 583 -34.98 -18.57 -26.58
N PHE A 584 -33.92 -19.09 -27.22
CA PHE A 584 -33.93 -19.35 -28.66
C PHE A 584 -34.96 -20.44 -29.05
N GLY A 585 -35.15 -21.47 -28.21
CA GLY A 585 -36.17 -22.49 -28.38
C GLY A 585 -37.57 -21.90 -28.40
N LEU A 586 -37.91 -21.00 -27.44
CA LEU A 586 -39.16 -20.27 -27.44
C LEU A 586 -39.34 -19.44 -28.72
N GLY A 587 -38.30 -18.73 -29.15
CA GLY A 587 -38.33 -17.97 -30.40
C GLY A 587 -38.57 -18.84 -31.62
N LYS A 588 -37.97 -20.03 -31.66
CA LYS A 588 -38.18 -21.01 -32.74
C LYS A 588 -39.63 -21.55 -32.74
N VAL A 589 -40.15 -21.93 -31.58
CA VAL A 589 -41.54 -22.39 -31.44
C VAL A 589 -42.50 -21.28 -31.87
N THR A 590 -42.31 -20.05 -31.43
CA THR A 590 -43.13 -18.91 -31.81
C THR A 590 -43.09 -18.66 -33.34
N ASN A 591 -41.92 -18.76 -33.94
CA ASN A 591 -41.75 -18.63 -35.38
C ASN A 591 -42.43 -19.77 -36.16
N GLU A 592 -42.35 -21.00 -35.70
CA GLU A 592 -43.03 -22.15 -36.28
C GLU A 592 -44.57 -22.00 -36.15
N LEU A 593 -45.08 -21.63 -35.00
CA LEU A 593 -46.48 -21.36 -34.77
C LEU A 593 -46.98 -20.23 -35.70
N GLY A 594 -46.16 -19.17 -35.83
CA GLY A 594 -46.44 -18.07 -36.79
C GLY A 594 -46.47 -18.55 -38.23
N PHE A 595 -45.56 -19.46 -38.60
CA PHE A 595 -45.53 -20.05 -39.95
C PHE A 595 -46.76 -20.89 -40.23
N TYR A 596 -47.20 -21.75 -39.30
CA TYR A 596 -48.43 -22.52 -39.45
C TYR A 596 -49.67 -21.63 -39.38
N GLY A 597 -49.71 -20.66 -38.47
CA GLY A 597 -50.80 -19.68 -38.35
C GLY A 597 -50.98 -18.86 -39.63
N ARG A 598 -49.88 -18.48 -40.32
CA ARG A 598 -49.96 -17.76 -41.59
C ARG A 598 -50.59 -18.58 -42.73
N LYS A 599 -50.55 -19.92 -42.68
CA LYS A 599 -51.22 -20.78 -43.68
C LYS A 599 -52.75 -20.67 -43.65
N VAL A 600 -53.33 -20.23 -42.53
CA VAL A 600 -54.75 -19.93 -42.40
C VAL A 600 -55.14 -18.70 -43.28
N GLN A 601 -54.18 -17.79 -43.48
CA GLN A 601 -54.34 -16.63 -44.36
C GLN A 601 -53.84 -16.96 -45.77
N ASN A 602 -54.58 -17.79 -46.51
CA ASN A 602 -54.22 -18.28 -47.84
C ASN A 602 -54.65 -17.38 -48.98
N GLY A 603 -55.19 -16.18 -48.70
CA GLY A 603 -55.66 -15.21 -49.72
C GLY A 603 -57.02 -15.56 -50.34
N SER A 604 -57.64 -16.66 -49.95
CA SER A 604 -58.96 -17.04 -50.49
C SER A 604 -60.06 -16.29 -49.75
N VAL A 605 -60.61 -15.27 -50.42
CA VAL A 605 -61.74 -14.47 -49.91
C VAL A 605 -62.93 -15.34 -49.57
N GLY A 606 -63.20 -16.42 -50.34
CA GLY A 606 -64.29 -17.35 -50.11
C GLY A 606 -64.12 -18.09 -48.78
N LEU A 607 -62.91 -18.54 -48.42
CA LEU A 607 -62.64 -19.21 -47.16
C LEU A 607 -62.76 -18.29 -45.95
N TYR A 608 -62.38 -17.02 -46.11
CA TYR A 608 -62.55 -16.01 -45.06
C TYR A 608 -64.01 -15.66 -44.83
N LEU A 609 -64.82 -15.50 -45.90
CA LEU A 609 -66.26 -15.34 -45.79
C LEU A 609 -66.95 -16.53 -45.18
N PHE A 610 -66.55 -17.74 -45.55
CA PHE A 610 -67.10 -18.97 -44.94
C PHE A 610 -66.76 -19.05 -43.42
N ALA A 611 -65.55 -18.79 -43.03
CA ALA A 611 -65.14 -18.74 -41.63
C ALA A 611 -65.86 -17.65 -40.84
N PHE A 612 -66.05 -16.47 -41.44
CA PHE A 612 -66.84 -15.39 -40.83
C PHE A 612 -68.31 -15.78 -40.62
N VAL A 613 -68.98 -16.37 -41.62
CA VAL A 613 -70.38 -16.84 -41.50
C VAL A 613 -70.45 -17.94 -40.46
N LEU A 614 -69.52 -18.89 -40.42
CA LEU A 614 -69.49 -19.95 -39.44
C LEU A 614 -69.35 -19.43 -38.02
N GLY A 615 -68.48 -18.44 -37.80
CA GLY A 615 -68.26 -17.73 -36.52
C GLY A 615 -69.55 -16.99 -36.10
N LEU A 616 -70.17 -16.30 -37.03
CA LEU A 616 -71.48 -15.64 -36.76
C LEU A 616 -72.58 -16.64 -36.36
N CYS A 617 -72.73 -17.76 -37.10
CA CYS A 617 -73.62 -18.80 -36.77
C CYS A 617 -73.36 -19.42 -35.37
N ALA A 618 -72.07 -19.63 -35.03
CA ALA A 618 -71.66 -20.14 -33.70
C ALA A 618 -72.07 -19.17 -32.57
N ILE A 619 -71.81 -17.87 -32.76
CA ILE A 619 -72.21 -16.83 -31.79
C ILE A 619 -73.70 -16.77 -31.61
N ILE A 620 -74.48 -16.80 -32.73
CA ILE A 620 -75.97 -16.80 -32.70
C ILE A 620 -76.45 -18.05 -32.00
N SER A 621 -75.90 -19.21 -32.34
CA SER A 621 -76.31 -20.48 -31.68
C SER A 621 -76.02 -20.47 -30.18
N PHE A 622 -74.82 -19.92 -29.80
CA PHE A 622 -74.46 -19.76 -28.39
C PHE A 622 -75.46 -18.85 -27.65
N LEU A 623 -75.80 -17.72 -28.26
CA LEU A 623 -76.83 -16.80 -27.68
C LEU A 623 -78.19 -17.42 -27.55
N PHE A 624 -78.60 -18.28 -28.49
CA PHE A 624 -79.86 -19.01 -28.42
C PHE A 624 -79.86 -20.14 -27.39
N LEU A 625 -78.69 -20.77 -27.15
CA LEU A 625 -78.58 -21.85 -26.13
C LEU A 625 -78.32 -21.28 -24.73
N ALA A 626 -77.98 -20.04 -24.59
CA ALA A 626 -77.71 -19.36 -23.32
C ALA A 626 -78.95 -18.60 -22.79
N GLN A 627 -80.03 -18.58 -23.54
CA GLN A 627 -81.39 -18.23 -23.11
C GLN A 627 -82.20 -19.49 -22.70
#